data_1cfe52e53b8be54fe61b39e1943b7d7a
#
_entry.id   1cfe52e53b8be54fe61b39e1943b7d7a
#
_cell.length_a   1.000
_cell.length_b   1.000
_cell.length_c   1.000
_cell.angle_alpha   90.00
_cell.angle_beta   90.00
_cell.angle_gamma   90.00
#
_symmetry.space_group_name_H-M   'P 1'
#
loop_
_entity.id
_entity.type
_entity.pdbx_description
1 polymer ?
#
loop_
_entity_poly.entity_id
_entity_poly.type
_entity_poly.pdbx_seq_one_letter_code
_entity_poly.pdbx_strand_id
1 'polypeptide(L)'
;MNSLQKALKNNALFSILSGLILVVLNQQISALFGTSNTTVFWSVGLVLIYFAFTIWYEIKAQRKLAVIWIIIQDYTWVLGSAILILLNPFKITLIGNLIIGIIALIVLYMAINQTIALKNTNN
;
A
#
# COMPACT_ATOMS: atom_id res chain seq x y z
N MET A 1 21.10 -7.43 -5.87
CA MET A 1 19.71 -7.85 -5.60
C MET A 1 19.07 -8.43 -6.85
N ASN A 2 18.30 -9.53 -6.70
CA ASN A 2 17.51 -10.04 -7.81
C ASN A 2 16.24 -9.17 -8.01
N SER A 3 15.46 -9.49 -9.05
CA SER A 3 14.26 -8.71 -9.38
C SER A 3 13.24 -8.70 -8.24
N LEU A 4 13.06 -9.85 -7.57
CA LEU A 4 12.10 -9.95 -6.48
C LEU A 4 12.53 -9.09 -5.29
N GLN A 5 13.82 -9.10 -4.93
CA GLN A 5 14.33 -8.28 -3.84
C GLN A 5 14.14 -6.79 -4.12
N LYS A 6 14.40 -6.35 -5.35
CA LYS A 6 14.18 -4.96 -5.75
C LYS A 6 12.69 -4.59 -5.66
N ALA A 7 11.81 -5.47 -6.13
CA ALA A 7 10.37 -5.23 -6.08
C ALA A 7 9.88 -5.14 -4.64
N LEU A 8 10.32 -6.03 -3.76
CA LEU A 8 9.95 -6.01 -2.35
C LEU A 8 10.49 -4.75 -1.65
N LYS A 9 11.73 -4.36 -1.97
CA LYS A 9 12.32 -3.14 -1.39
C LYS A 9 11.50 -1.91 -1.78
N ASN A 10 11.11 -1.80 -3.05
CA ASN A 10 10.29 -0.68 -3.50
C ASN A 10 8.95 -0.61 -2.75
N ASN A 11 8.30 -1.76 -2.56
CA ASN A 11 7.05 -1.82 -1.81
C ASN A 11 7.26 -1.45 -0.34
N ALA A 12 8.32 -1.98 0.29
CA ALA A 12 8.61 -1.66 1.69
C ALA A 12 8.86 -0.16 1.88
N LEU A 13 9.64 0.46 1.00
CA LEU A 13 9.92 1.89 1.07
C LEU A 13 8.65 2.72 0.85
N PHE A 14 7.84 2.37 -0.13
CA PHE A 14 6.58 3.06 -0.38
C PHE A 14 5.65 2.95 0.82
N SER A 15 5.53 1.75 1.40
CA SER A 15 4.64 1.50 2.53
C SER A 15 5.07 2.25 3.79
N ILE A 16 6.38 2.27 4.08
CA ILE A 16 6.86 2.97 5.28
C ILE A 16 6.72 4.48 5.11
N LEU A 17 7.05 5.03 3.94
CA LEU A 17 6.89 6.45 3.69
C LEU A 17 5.43 6.87 3.77
N SER A 18 4.53 6.10 3.14
CA SER A 18 3.10 6.37 3.17
C SER A 18 2.57 6.28 4.60
N GLY A 19 3.01 5.27 5.36
CA GLY A 19 2.59 5.10 6.74
C GLY A 19 3.05 6.23 7.64
N LEU A 20 4.30 6.67 7.49
CA LEU A 20 4.84 7.80 8.26
C LEU A 20 4.09 9.09 7.95
N ILE A 21 3.78 9.35 6.67
CA ILE A 21 3.02 10.53 6.28
C ILE A 21 1.64 10.51 6.92
N LEU A 22 0.96 9.37 6.90
CA LEU A 22 -0.37 9.23 7.50
C LEU A 22 -0.36 9.44 9.01
N VAL A 23 0.69 8.96 9.70
CA VAL A 23 0.79 9.13 11.16
C VAL A 23 1.15 10.56 11.52
N VAL A 24 2.14 11.14 10.84
CA VAL A 24 2.65 12.48 11.20
C VAL A 24 1.70 13.57 10.73
N LEU A 25 1.13 13.43 9.52
CA LEU A 25 0.28 14.45 8.89
C LEU A 25 -1.20 14.06 8.92
N ASN A 26 -1.64 13.25 9.90
CA ASN A 26 -3.01 12.75 9.92
C ASN A 26 -4.06 13.87 9.89
N GLN A 27 -3.82 14.99 10.55
CA GLN A 27 -4.77 16.10 10.55
C GLN A 27 -4.89 16.74 9.16
N GLN A 28 -3.76 17.00 8.52
CA GLN A 28 -3.73 17.62 7.19
C GLN A 28 -4.36 16.71 6.16
N ILE A 29 -4.06 15.41 6.22
CA ILE A 29 -4.61 14.45 5.26
C ILE A 29 -6.10 14.26 5.47
N SER A 30 -6.57 14.14 6.72
CA SER A 30 -7.99 14.01 6.99
C SER A 30 -8.76 15.22 6.47
N ALA A 31 -8.21 16.41 6.58
CA ALA A 31 -8.82 17.63 6.05
C ALA A 31 -8.96 17.55 4.52
N LEU A 32 -7.95 17.04 3.82
CA LEU A 32 -8.02 16.85 2.37
C LEU A 32 -9.14 15.86 1.98
N PHE A 33 -9.43 14.88 2.83
CA PHE A 33 -10.50 13.92 2.60
C PHE A 33 -11.87 14.44 3.04
N GLY A 34 -11.91 15.63 3.63
CA GLY A 34 -13.17 16.27 4.03
C GLY A 34 -13.69 15.83 5.39
N THR A 35 -12.82 15.37 6.28
CA THR A 35 -13.22 14.92 7.62
C THR A 35 -12.29 15.49 8.69
N SER A 36 -12.82 15.68 9.91
CA SER A 36 -12.02 16.02 11.07
C SER A 36 -11.60 14.77 11.87
N ASN A 37 -12.12 13.59 11.52
CA ASN A 37 -11.77 12.36 12.22
C ASN A 37 -10.46 11.81 11.68
N THR A 38 -9.41 11.86 12.52
CA THR A 38 -8.06 11.44 12.14
C THR A 38 -7.79 9.96 12.41
N THR A 39 -8.68 9.27 13.12
CA THR A 39 -8.42 7.92 13.63
C THR A 39 -8.10 6.93 12.51
N VAL A 40 -8.86 6.96 11.41
CA VAL A 40 -8.62 6.05 10.28
C VAL A 40 -7.23 6.28 9.70
N PHE A 41 -6.82 7.54 9.57
CA PHE A 41 -5.57 7.89 8.88
C PHE A 41 -4.34 7.44 9.65
N TRP A 42 -4.23 7.76 10.94
CA TRP A 42 -3.07 7.31 11.71
C TRP A 42 -3.11 5.79 11.95
N SER A 43 -4.31 5.19 12.07
CA SER A 43 -4.44 3.74 12.23
C SER A 43 -3.96 2.99 10.98
N VAL A 44 -4.38 3.44 9.80
CA VAL A 44 -3.91 2.87 8.52
C VAL A 44 -2.40 3.08 8.40
N GLY A 45 -1.90 4.25 8.81
CA GLY A 45 -0.47 4.53 8.79
C GLY A 45 0.34 3.54 9.63
N LEU A 46 -0.13 3.23 10.84
CA LEU A 46 0.53 2.23 11.69
C LEU A 46 0.51 0.83 11.06
N VAL A 47 -0.61 0.45 10.46
CA VAL A 47 -0.71 -0.84 9.75
C VAL A 47 0.28 -0.89 8.59
N LEU A 48 0.41 0.19 7.82
CA LEU A 48 1.36 0.25 6.71
C LEU A 48 2.80 0.15 7.19
N ILE A 49 3.14 0.76 8.31
CA ILE A 49 4.49 0.65 8.88
C ILE A 49 4.78 -0.79 9.29
N TYR A 50 3.84 -1.42 9.97
CA TYR A 50 3.97 -2.85 10.34
C TYR A 50 4.13 -3.71 9.09
N PHE A 51 3.30 -3.48 8.08
CA PHE A 51 3.35 -4.21 6.81
C PHE A 51 4.72 -4.02 6.14
N ALA A 52 5.27 -2.81 6.16
CA ALA A 52 6.59 -2.52 5.60
C ALA A 52 7.69 -3.35 6.27
N PHE A 53 7.63 -3.53 7.58
CA PHE A 53 8.60 -4.39 8.27
C PHE A 53 8.48 -5.85 7.85
N THR A 54 7.27 -6.35 7.64
CA THR A 54 7.08 -7.73 7.15
C THR A 54 7.64 -7.90 5.75
N ILE A 55 7.45 -6.90 4.88
CA ILE A 55 8.01 -6.93 3.52
C ILE A 55 9.54 -6.89 3.60
N TRP A 56 10.08 -6.02 4.44
CA TRP A 56 11.53 -5.88 4.59
C TRP A 56 12.19 -7.19 5.00
N TYR A 57 11.55 -7.93 5.91
CA TYR A 57 12.03 -9.25 6.30
C TYR A 57 12.13 -10.19 5.10
N GLU A 58 11.15 -10.15 4.19
CA GLU A 58 11.11 -11.05 3.04
C GLU A 58 12.12 -10.69 1.95
N ILE A 59 12.75 -9.51 2.01
CA ILE A 59 13.82 -9.18 1.06
C ILE A 59 14.93 -10.22 1.14
N LYS A 60 15.28 -10.67 2.33
CA LYS A 60 16.28 -11.73 2.52
C LYS A 60 15.67 -13.13 2.49
N ALA A 61 14.59 -13.33 3.22
CA ALA A 61 14.00 -14.66 3.41
C ALA A 61 13.33 -15.18 2.14
N GLN A 62 12.68 -14.30 1.36
CA GLN A 62 12.01 -14.63 0.08
C GLN A 62 11.15 -15.89 0.17
N ARG A 63 10.44 -16.06 1.28
CA ARG A 63 9.55 -17.22 1.45
C ARG A 63 8.37 -17.06 0.51
N LYS A 64 8.16 -18.06 -0.34
CA LYS A 64 7.16 -17.97 -1.41
C LYS A 64 5.77 -17.64 -0.90
N LEU A 65 5.31 -18.33 0.14
CA LEU A 65 3.96 -18.10 0.68
C LEU A 65 3.82 -16.71 1.30
N ALA A 66 4.85 -16.24 1.99
CA ALA A 66 4.84 -14.90 2.57
C ALA A 66 4.82 -13.81 1.49
N VAL A 67 5.59 -14.01 0.41
CA VAL A 67 5.61 -13.07 -0.72
C VAL A 67 4.25 -13.06 -1.42
N ILE A 68 3.62 -14.22 -1.61
CA ILE A 68 2.28 -14.32 -2.18
C ILE A 68 1.28 -13.55 -1.31
N TRP A 69 1.39 -13.67 0.01
CA TRP A 69 0.53 -12.94 0.94
C TRP A 69 0.69 -11.42 0.78
N ILE A 70 1.92 -10.94 0.62
CA ILE A 70 2.20 -9.52 0.36
C ILE A 70 1.51 -9.08 -0.93
N ILE A 71 1.63 -9.86 -1.99
CA ILE A 71 1.02 -9.57 -3.29
C ILE A 71 -0.52 -9.53 -3.16
N ILE A 72 -1.11 -10.49 -2.45
CA ILE A 72 -2.55 -10.53 -2.22
C ILE A 72 -3.01 -9.28 -1.48
N GLN A 73 -2.28 -8.84 -0.45
CA GLN A 73 -2.61 -7.63 0.29
C GLN A 73 -2.58 -6.39 -0.63
N ASP A 74 -1.60 -6.30 -1.52
CA ASP A 74 -1.52 -5.20 -2.47
C ASP A 74 -2.72 -5.19 -3.42
N TYR A 75 -3.09 -6.33 -3.99
CA TYR A 75 -4.28 -6.40 -4.85
C TYR A 75 -5.57 -6.11 -4.09
N THR A 76 -5.66 -6.55 -2.83
CA THR A 76 -6.81 -6.24 -1.97
C THR A 76 -6.93 -4.74 -1.74
N TRP A 77 -5.80 -4.06 -1.52
CA TRP A 77 -5.77 -2.61 -1.37
C TRP A 77 -6.29 -1.92 -2.63
N VAL A 78 -5.85 -2.36 -3.81
CA VAL A 78 -6.31 -1.81 -5.10
C VAL A 78 -7.81 -2.00 -5.27
N LEU A 79 -8.31 -3.21 -5.00
CA LEU A 79 -9.72 -3.51 -5.11
C LEU A 79 -10.55 -2.66 -4.14
N GLY A 80 -10.12 -2.57 -2.88
CA GLY A 80 -10.80 -1.73 -1.89
C GLY A 80 -10.81 -0.27 -2.28
N SER A 81 -9.69 0.21 -2.84
CA SER A 81 -9.61 1.60 -3.32
C SER A 81 -10.59 1.86 -4.46
N ALA A 82 -10.69 0.91 -5.41
CA ALA A 82 -11.63 1.04 -6.53
C ALA A 82 -13.08 1.11 -6.03
N ILE A 83 -13.43 0.27 -5.06
CA ILE A 83 -14.77 0.28 -4.47
C ILE A 83 -15.05 1.60 -3.77
N LEU A 84 -14.09 2.14 -3.02
CA LEU A 84 -14.26 3.43 -2.34
C LEU A 84 -14.48 4.57 -3.34
N ILE A 85 -13.76 4.57 -4.46
CA ILE A 85 -13.89 5.62 -5.47
C ILE A 85 -15.24 5.50 -6.19
N LEU A 86 -15.61 4.29 -6.63
CA LEU A 86 -16.80 4.08 -7.45
C LEU A 86 -18.09 4.28 -6.68
N LEU A 87 -18.17 3.76 -5.46
CA LEU A 87 -19.39 3.86 -4.64
C LEU A 87 -19.40 5.08 -3.74
N ASN A 88 -18.22 5.60 -3.40
CA ASN A 88 -18.03 6.76 -2.52
C ASN A 88 -18.94 6.73 -1.28
N PRO A 89 -18.92 5.63 -0.48
CA PRO A 89 -19.87 5.46 0.64
C PRO A 89 -19.64 6.46 1.78
N PHE A 90 -18.44 7.03 1.88
CA PHE A 90 -18.09 7.97 2.94
C PHE A 90 -18.09 9.43 2.47
N LYS A 91 -18.57 9.69 1.27
CA LYS A 91 -18.62 11.05 0.69
C LYS A 91 -17.27 11.75 0.73
N ILE A 92 -16.23 11.02 0.31
CA ILE A 92 -14.87 11.55 0.26
C ILE A 92 -14.81 12.67 -0.79
N THR A 93 -14.01 13.72 -0.52
CA THR A 93 -13.83 14.83 -1.45
C THR A 93 -13.20 14.36 -2.77
N LEU A 94 -13.31 15.17 -3.81
CA LEU A 94 -12.65 14.89 -5.09
C LEU A 94 -11.13 14.74 -4.90
N ILE A 95 -10.52 15.63 -4.11
CA ILE A 95 -9.07 15.55 -3.81
C ILE A 95 -8.72 14.23 -3.12
N GLY A 96 -9.52 13.83 -2.13
CA GLY A 96 -9.33 12.56 -1.44
C GLY A 96 -9.43 11.37 -2.39
N ASN A 97 -10.43 11.36 -3.26
CA ASN A 97 -10.59 10.30 -4.26
C ASN A 97 -9.45 10.27 -5.27
N LEU A 98 -8.93 11.42 -5.68
CA LEU A 98 -7.76 11.47 -6.56
C LEU A 98 -6.52 10.90 -5.88
N ILE A 99 -6.31 11.20 -4.60
CA ILE A 99 -5.21 10.64 -3.82
C ILE A 99 -5.34 9.12 -3.76
N ILE A 100 -6.52 8.61 -3.43
CA ILE A 100 -6.77 7.16 -3.39
C ILE A 100 -6.45 6.53 -4.74
N GLY A 101 -6.91 7.14 -5.83
CA GLY A 101 -6.71 6.61 -7.18
C GLY A 101 -5.24 6.56 -7.58
N ILE A 102 -4.49 7.63 -7.31
CA ILE A 102 -3.05 7.70 -7.63
C ILE A 102 -2.30 6.63 -6.85
N ILE A 103 -2.56 6.52 -5.54
CA ILE A 103 -1.91 5.53 -4.70
C ILE A 103 -2.27 4.11 -5.17
N ALA A 104 -3.54 3.88 -5.53
CA ALA A 104 -3.98 2.57 -6.03
C ALA A 104 -3.24 2.18 -7.31
N LEU A 105 -3.01 3.13 -8.22
CA LEU A 105 -2.24 2.85 -9.44
C LEU A 105 -0.79 2.48 -9.12
N ILE A 106 -0.17 3.17 -8.17
CA ILE A 106 1.20 2.85 -7.74
C ILE A 106 1.24 1.45 -7.11
N VAL A 107 0.29 1.13 -6.24
CA VAL A 107 0.23 -0.18 -5.58
C VAL A 107 -0.04 -1.28 -6.62
N LEU A 108 -0.90 -1.03 -7.60
CA LEU A 108 -1.16 -1.98 -8.68
C LEU A 108 0.12 -2.28 -9.46
N TYR A 109 0.88 -1.24 -9.81
CA TYR A 109 2.17 -1.41 -10.47
C TYR A 109 3.10 -2.28 -9.64
N MET A 110 3.20 -2.01 -8.34
CA MET A 110 4.06 -2.79 -7.46
C MET A 110 3.59 -4.24 -7.35
N ALA A 111 2.27 -4.47 -7.28
CA ALA A 111 1.71 -5.82 -7.21
C ALA A 111 2.06 -6.63 -8.45
N ILE A 112 1.90 -6.03 -9.63
CA ILE A 112 2.24 -6.67 -10.90
C ILE A 112 3.73 -6.96 -10.97
N ASN A 113 4.56 -5.99 -10.60
CA ASN A 113 6.02 -6.13 -10.62
C ASN A 113 6.47 -7.27 -9.70
N GLN A 114 5.93 -7.35 -8.49
CA GLN A 114 6.24 -8.44 -7.55
C GLN A 114 5.77 -9.79 -8.08
N THR A 115 4.60 -9.84 -8.72
CA THR A 115 4.06 -11.07 -9.29
C THR A 115 4.98 -11.61 -10.39
N ILE A 116 5.40 -10.74 -11.30
CA ILE A 116 6.31 -11.12 -12.40
C ILE A 116 7.66 -11.56 -11.82
N ALA A 117 8.19 -10.82 -10.87
CA ALA A 117 9.49 -11.13 -10.27
C ALA A 117 9.45 -12.47 -9.52
N LEU A 118 8.36 -12.75 -8.81
CA LEU A 118 8.21 -14.02 -8.10
C LEU A 118 8.12 -15.19 -9.08
N LYS A 119 7.36 -15.03 -10.17
CA LYS A 119 7.24 -16.06 -11.20
C LYS A 119 8.61 -16.37 -11.81
N ASN A 120 9.40 -15.35 -12.12
CA ASN A 120 10.73 -15.52 -12.69
C ASN A 120 11.70 -16.17 -11.71
N THR A 121 11.57 -15.89 -10.42
CA THR A 121 12.42 -16.46 -9.40
C THR A 121 12.18 -17.96 -9.21
N ASN A 122 10.97 -18.44 -9.47
CA ASN A 122 10.60 -19.85 -9.32
C ASN A 122 11.00 -20.72 -10.50
N ASN A 123 11.52 -20.14 -11.54
CA ASN A 123 12.03 -20.88 -12.69
C ASN A 123 13.52 -21.21 -12.50
#